data_06e1eb419a7aad8f50f8541e9ec2731d
#
_entry.id   06e1eb419a7aad8f50f8541e9ec2731d
#
_cell.length_a   1.000
_cell.length_b   1.000
_cell.length_c   1.000
_cell.angle_alpha   90.00
_cell.angle_beta   90.00
_cell.angle_gamma   90.00
#
_symmetry.space_group_name_H-M   'P 1'
#
loop_
_entity.id
_entity.type
_entity.pdbx_description
1 polymer ?
#
loop_
_entity_poly.entity_id
_entity_poly.type
_entity_poly.pdbx_seq_one_letter_code
_entity_poly.pdbx_strand_id
1 'polypeptide(L)'
;WAIIKGIFIFVYNVILALANLVYITVLFIIKIPYYIGIGIMKLFKNAKVKSEEGKIERNRGNMKAMYESFEIVKKEMGNVEKWERNLSGKSKIGIILGARGSGKSAFGIKLLENIYTKTKRKCYAMGFKRDEMPSWVEVVEKVDEIENDAFVLIDEGGILFSSRRAMTNANKILGDLILISRHKNLTIIFISQNSSNLDVNIIRQADFLVLKPSSLLQKDFERKIIKDLYDKTAKDFE
;
A
#
# COMPACT_ATOMS: atom_id res chain seq x y z
N TRP A 1 29.64 58.16 52.13
CA TRP A 1 30.13 56.93 51.46
C TRP A 1 28.99 56.02 50.99
N ALA A 2 27.92 55.87 51.80
CA ALA A 2 26.74 55.07 51.43
C ALA A 2 25.99 55.58 50.18
N ILE A 3 25.86 56.91 50.06
CA ILE A 3 25.19 57.55 48.90
C ILE A 3 25.98 57.31 47.61
N ILE A 4 27.28 57.46 47.63
CA ILE A 4 28.13 57.23 46.46
C ILE A 4 28.07 55.75 45.99
N LYS A 5 28.05 54.80 46.94
CA LYS A 5 27.89 53.37 46.67
C LYS A 5 26.53 53.05 46.08
N GLY A 6 25.46 53.71 46.54
CA GLY A 6 24.11 53.57 46.01
C GLY A 6 24.00 54.04 44.55
N ILE A 7 24.61 55.22 44.25
CA ILE A 7 24.65 55.73 42.85
C ILE A 7 25.40 54.78 41.92
N PHE A 8 26.53 54.23 42.41
CA PHE A 8 27.32 53.28 41.59
C PHE A 8 26.55 51.99 41.26
N ILE A 9 25.83 51.42 42.24
CA ILE A 9 24.98 50.26 42.04
C ILE A 9 23.83 50.57 41.12
N PHE A 10 23.22 51.73 41.21
CA PHE A 10 22.15 52.14 40.31
C PHE A 10 22.61 52.27 38.85
N VAL A 11 23.74 52.98 38.62
CA VAL A 11 24.32 53.11 37.27
C VAL A 11 24.73 51.75 36.70
N TYR A 12 25.32 50.87 37.49
CA TYR A 12 25.67 49.50 37.06
C TYR A 12 24.42 48.72 36.62
N ASN A 13 23.33 48.75 37.39
CA ASN A 13 22.09 48.07 37.04
C ASN A 13 21.42 48.63 35.78
N VAL A 14 21.49 49.93 35.54
CA VAL A 14 20.99 50.58 34.32
C VAL A 14 21.81 50.13 33.11
N ILE A 15 23.12 50.08 33.21
CA ILE A 15 24.01 49.59 32.12
C ILE A 15 23.69 48.12 31.82
N LEU A 16 23.52 47.28 32.83
CA LEU A 16 23.19 45.88 32.70
C LEU A 16 21.82 45.66 32.00
N ALA A 17 20.84 46.47 32.39
CA ALA A 17 19.51 46.43 31.76
C ALA A 17 19.54 46.83 30.27
N LEU A 18 20.30 47.86 29.92
CA LEU A 18 20.51 48.29 28.56
C LEU A 18 21.26 47.21 27.71
N ALA A 19 22.30 46.60 28.26
CA ALA A 19 23.03 45.51 27.62
C ALA A 19 22.11 44.32 27.36
N ASN A 20 21.27 43.93 28.30
CA ASN A 20 20.27 42.87 28.14
C ASN A 20 19.22 43.21 27.08
N LEU A 21 18.76 44.46 27.01
CA LEU A 21 17.80 44.90 25.99
C LEU A 21 18.42 44.79 24.57
N VAL A 22 19.67 45.23 24.39
CA VAL A 22 20.41 45.11 23.15
C VAL A 22 20.60 43.64 22.75
N TYR A 23 20.95 42.78 23.68
CA TYR A 23 21.10 41.35 23.47
C TYR A 23 19.81 40.70 22.98
N ILE A 24 18.69 40.99 23.63
CA ILE A 24 17.36 40.47 23.27
C ILE A 24 16.96 40.94 21.85
N THR A 25 17.18 42.24 21.53
CA THR A 25 16.84 42.77 20.21
C THR A 25 17.68 42.16 19.11
N VAL A 26 18.98 41.92 19.30
CA VAL A 26 19.85 41.22 18.34
C VAL A 26 19.41 39.79 18.12
N LEU A 27 19.06 39.08 19.22
CA LEU A 27 18.53 37.70 19.09
C LEU A 27 17.23 37.65 18.28
N PHE A 28 16.36 38.65 18.49
CA PHE A 28 15.07 38.75 17.77
C PHE A 28 15.29 38.95 16.25
N ILE A 29 16.21 39.87 15.91
CA ILE A 29 16.56 40.19 14.52
C ILE A 29 17.15 38.96 13.81
N ILE A 30 17.94 38.13 14.49
CA ILE A 30 18.54 36.93 13.91
C ILE A 30 17.51 35.78 13.78
N LYS A 31 16.66 35.60 14.77
CA LYS A 31 15.68 34.50 14.83
C LYS A 31 14.51 34.67 13.87
N ILE A 32 14.03 35.88 13.64
CA ILE A 32 12.89 36.14 12.74
C ILE A 32 13.13 35.63 11.31
N PRO A 33 14.24 36.01 10.61
CA PRO A 33 14.52 35.52 9.27
C PRO A 33 14.65 34.00 9.20
N TYR A 34 15.22 33.39 10.24
CA TYR A 34 15.35 31.92 10.34
C TYR A 34 13.98 31.23 10.37
N TYR A 35 13.05 31.68 11.21
CA TYR A 35 11.70 31.08 11.28
C TYR A 35 10.86 31.38 10.03
N ILE A 36 11.03 32.57 9.43
CA ILE A 36 10.40 32.89 8.16
C ILE A 36 10.91 31.97 7.06
N GLY A 37 12.23 31.72 6.99
CA GLY A 37 12.84 30.81 6.05
C GLY A 37 12.29 29.38 6.17
N ILE A 38 12.18 28.85 7.38
CA ILE A 38 11.58 27.53 7.65
C ILE A 38 10.12 27.50 7.21
N GLY A 39 9.35 28.55 7.52
CA GLY A 39 7.95 28.68 7.12
C GLY A 39 7.78 28.65 5.60
N ILE A 40 8.58 29.42 4.89
CA ILE A 40 8.59 29.47 3.43
C ILE A 40 8.97 28.12 2.83
N MET A 41 10.02 27.46 3.32
CA MET A 41 10.41 26.12 2.88
C MET A 41 9.29 25.09 3.08
N LYS A 42 8.59 25.17 4.20
CA LYS A 42 7.44 24.28 4.51
C LYS A 42 6.27 24.53 3.54
N LEU A 43 5.99 25.79 3.21
CA LEU A 43 4.97 26.17 2.23
C LEU A 43 5.33 25.66 0.82
N PHE A 44 6.56 25.84 0.37
CA PHE A 44 7.02 25.31 -0.92
C PHE A 44 6.96 23.81 -1.00
N LYS A 45 7.39 23.11 0.07
CA LYS A 45 7.29 21.63 0.14
C LYS A 45 5.84 21.16 0.03
N ASN A 46 4.93 21.78 0.78
CA ASN A 46 3.51 21.44 0.75
C ASN A 46 2.87 21.75 -0.61
N ALA A 47 3.23 22.88 -1.24
CA ALA A 47 2.74 23.24 -2.58
C ALA A 47 3.23 22.25 -3.64
N LYS A 48 4.48 21.79 -3.56
CA LYS A 48 5.04 20.79 -4.47
C LYS A 48 4.32 19.45 -4.32
N VAL A 49 4.13 18.97 -3.09
CA VAL A 49 3.38 17.74 -2.80
C VAL A 49 1.96 17.82 -3.37
N LYS A 50 1.23 18.91 -3.10
CA LYS A 50 -0.13 19.11 -3.62
C LYS A 50 -0.19 19.17 -5.15
N SER A 51 0.83 19.73 -5.79
CA SER A 51 0.94 19.76 -7.26
C SER A 51 1.19 18.37 -7.84
N GLU A 52 2.03 17.56 -7.21
CA GLU A 52 2.30 16.18 -7.62
C GLU A 52 1.05 15.30 -7.43
N GLU A 53 0.38 15.40 -6.29
CA GLU A 53 -0.89 14.72 -6.02
C GLU A 53 -1.95 15.08 -7.07
N GLY A 54 -2.08 16.33 -7.45
CA GLY A 54 -3.03 16.76 -8.48
C GLY A 54 -2.68 16.25 -9.89
N LYS A 55 -1.40 15.98 -10.21
CA LYS A 55 -0.99 15.33 -11.46
C LYS A 55 -1.33 13.84 -11.44
N ILE A 56 -1.04 13.17 -10.32
CA ILE A 56 -1.35 11.76 -10.11
C ILE A 56 -2.86 11.52 -10.27
N GLU A 57 -3.68 12.33 -9.59
CA GLU A 57 -5.13 12.21 -9.63
C GLU A 57 -5.71 12.43 -11.04
N ARG A 58 -5.17 13.37 -11.81
CA ARG A 58 -5.54 13.57 -13.23
C ARG A 58 -5.21 12.36 -14.10
N ASN A 59 -4.03 11.78 -13.93
CA ASN A 59 -3.61 10.60 -14.69
C ASN A 59 -4.47 9.38 -14.33
N ARG A 60 -4.76 9.18 -13.04
CA ARG A 60 -5.63 8.12 -12.55
C ARG A 60 -7.07 8.25 -13.06
N GLY A 61 -7.61 9.49 -13.10
CA GLY A 61 -8.96 9.77 -13.56
C GLY A 61 -9.20 9.42 -15.03
N ASN A 62 -8.16 9.38 -15.86
CA ASN A 62 -8.24 8.99 -17.27
C ASN A 62 -8.33 7.48 -17.50
N MET A 63 -8.04 6.65 -16.48
CA MET A 63 -8.07 5.19 -16.58
C MET A 63 -9.48 4.68 -16.29
N LYS A 64 -10.34 4.63 -17.32
CA LYS A 64 -11.69 4.06 -17.20
C LYS A 64 -11.62 2.53 -17.17
N ALA A 65 -12.38 1.92 -16.26
CA ALA A 65 -12.48 0.47 -16.20
C ALA A 65 -13.28 -0.07 -17.38
N MET A 66 -12.74 -1.08 -18.05
CA MET A 66 -13.38 -1.76 -19.19
C MET A 66 -13.40 -3.27 -18.93
N TYR A 67 -14.54 -3.89 -19.16
CA TYR A 67 -14.62 -5.35 -19.13
C TYR A 67 -13.95 -5.95 -20.36
N GLU A 68 -13.11 -6.93 -20.12
CA GLU A 68 -12.50 -7.74 -21.16
C GLU A 68 -12.38 -9.18 -20.67
N SER A 69 -13.00 -10.12 -21.39
CA SER A 69 -12.95 -11.53 -21.02
C SER A 69 -11.53 -12.07 -21.11
N PHE A 70 -11.19 -12.99 -20.19
CA PHE A 70 -9.95 -13.76 -20.34
C PHE A 70 -10.08 -14.71 -21.52
N GLU A 71 -9.05 -14.75 -22.36
CA GLU A 71 -8.92 -15.76 -23.40
C GLU A 71 -8.57 -17.10 -22.76
N ILE A 72 -9.33 -18.14 -23.09
CA ILE A 72 -9.13 -19.49 -22.58
C ILE A 72 -8.50 -20.33 -23.68
N VAL A 73 -7.20 -20.58 -23.57
CA VAL A 73 -6.47 -21.38 -24.55
C VAL A 73 -6.78 -22.87 -24.39
N LYS A 74 -6.90 -23.35 -23.16
CA LYS A 74 -7.14 -24.76 -22.86
C LYS A 74 -8.06 -24.88 -21.63
N LYS A 75 -8.96 -25.83 -21.65
CA LYS A 75 -9.87 -26.11 -20.55
C LYS A 75 -9.90 -27.61 -20.28
N GLU A 76 -9.57 -28.00 -19.05
CA GLU A 76 -9.69 -29.40 -18.62
C GLU A 76 -11.04 -29.68 -17.98
N MET A 77 -11.46 -28.83 -17.04
CA MET A 77 -12.75 -28.97 -16.34
C MET A 77 -13.31 -27.59 -15.94
N GLY A 78 -14.59 -27.56 -15.63
CA GLY A 78 -15.23 -26.37 -15.03
C GLY A 78 -15.78 -25.37 -16.06
N ASN A 79 -16.16 -24.19 -15.58
CA ASN A 79 -16.71 -23.09 -16.35
C ASN A 79 -16.20 -21.77 -15.81
N VAL A 80 -15.47 -21.00 -16.64
CA VAL A 80 -14.82 -19.75 -16.24
C VAL A 80 -15.86 -18.67 -15.93
N GLU A 81 -16.96 -18.58 -16.68
CA GLU A 81 -18.02 -17.63 -16.41
C GLU A 81 -18.70 -17.90 -15.05
N LYS A 82 -18.87 -19.17 -14.70
CA LYS A 82 -19.36 -19.56 -13.38
C LYS A 82 -18.38 -19.21 -12.27
N TRP A 83 -17.08 -19.38 -12.54
CA TRP A 83 -16.03 -19.00 -11.62
C TRP A 83 -16.01 -17.46 -11.40
N GLU A 84 -16.05 -16.65 -12.46
CA GLU A 84 -16.14 -15.18 -12.34
C GLU A 84 -17.40 -14.74 -11.61
N ARG A 85 -18.54 -15.36 -11.87
CA ARG A 85 -19.78 -15.08 -11.12
C ARG A 85 -19.66 -15.41 -9.64
N ASN A 86 -19.02 -16.51 -9.31
CA ASN A 86 -18.78 -16.90 -7.92
C ASN A 86 -17.86 -15.92 -7.19
N LEU A 87 -16.85 -15.37 -7.86
CA LEU A 87 -16.00 -14.32 -7.32
C LEU A 87 -16.78 -13.03 -7.02
N SER A 88 -17.78 -12.74 -7.82
CA SER A 88 -18.61 -11.54 -7.69
C SER A 88 -19.63 -11.63 -6.56
N GLY A 89 -20.00 -12.84 -6.10
CA GLY A 89 -21.19 -13.05 -5.27
C GLY A 89 -20.94 -13.21 -3.77
N LYS A 90 -19.83 -13.81 -3.36
CA LYS A 90 -19.56 -14.17 -1.94
C LYS A 90 -18.10 -13.90 -1.61
N SER A 91 -17.83 -13.84 -0.28
CA SER A 91 -16.45 -13.80 0.22
C SER A 91 -15.64 -14.97 -0.33
N LYS A 92 -14.50 -14.66 -0.96
CA LYS A 92 -13.56 -15.61 -1.54
C LYS A 92 -12.13 -15.22 -1.23
N ILE A 93 -11.28 -16.22 -1.06
CA ILE A 93 -9.84 -16.03 -0.91
C ILE A 93 -9.15 -16.67 -2.11
N GLY A 94 -8.44 -15.87 -2.87
CA GLY A 94 -7.64 -16.29 -4.01
C GLY A 94 -6.15 -16.05 -3.81
N ILE A 95 -5.34 -16.84 -4.47
CA ILE A 95 -3.88 -16.70 -4.47
C ILE A 95 -3.39 -16.65 -5.91
N ILE A 96 -2.50 -15.72 -6.24
CA ILE A 96 -1.78 -15.63 -7.51
C ILE A 96 -0.29 -15.84 -7.23
N LEU A 97 0.27 -16.95 -7.70
CA LEU A 97 1.69 -17.29 -7.53
C LEU A 97 2.43 -17.24 -8.86
N GLY A 98 3.73 -16.97 -8.83
CA GLY A 98 4.61 -17.03 -9.98
C GLY A 98 5.87 -16.19 -9.83
N ALA A 99 6.80 -16.29 -10.78
CA ALA A 99 8.05 -15.57 -10.78
C ALA A 99 7.87 -14.05 -10.83
N ARG A 100 8.92 -13.32 -10.44
CA ARG A 100 9.01 -11.88 -10.69
C ARG A 100 8.87 -11.60 -12.19
N GLY A 101 8.05 -10.60 -12.55
CA GLY A 101 7.83 -10.26 -13.97
C GLY A 101 6.87 -11.17 -14.72
N SER A 102 6.29 -12.21 -14.10
CA SER A 102 5.35 -13.14 -14.75
C SER A 102 3.94 -12.57 -15.00
N GLY A 103 3.70 -11.29 -14.69
CA GLY A 103 2.41 -10.64 -14.92
C GLY A 103 1.35 -10.90 -13.85
N LYS A 104 1.75 -11.30 -12.63
CA LYS A 104 0.80 -11.53 -11.51
C LYS A 104 -0.04 -10.29 -11.17
N SER A 105 0.62 -9.16 -10.97
CA SER A 105 -0.06 -7.90 -10.60
C SER A 105 -0.96 -7.42 -11.73
N ALA A 106 -0.52 -7.52 -12.99
CA ALA A 106 -1.36 -7.19 -14.15
C ALA A 106 -2.61 -8.07 -14.22
N PHE A 107 -2.46 -9.38 -14.00
CA PHE A 107 -3.60 -10.30 -13.95
C PHE A 107 -4.56 -9.96 -12.80
N GLY A 108 -4.01 -9.68 -11.60
CA GLY A 108 -4.81 -9.29 -10.43
C GLY A 108 -5.61 -8.01 -10.68
N ILE A 109 -4.98 -6.98 -11.25
CA ILE A 109 -5.64 -5.72 -11.60
C ILE A 109 -6.71 -5.94 -12.67
N LYS A 110 -6.44 -6.76 -13.70
CA LYS A 110 -7.43 -7.08 -14.73
C LYS A 110 -8.63 -7.83 -14.18
N LEU A 111 -8.42 -8.73 -13.24
CA LEU A 111 -9.50 -9.43 -12.53
C LEU A 111 -10.33 -8.46 -11.69
N LEU A 112 -9.69 -7.52 -10.97
CA LEU A 112 -10.37 -6.43 -10.27
C LEU A 112 -11.24 -5.61 -11.23
N GLU A 113 -10.67 -5.21 -12.37
CA GLU A 113 -11.33 -4.41 -13.38
C GLU A 113 -12.60 -5.09 -13.92
N ASN A 114 -12.50 -6.36 -14.26
CA ASN A 114 -13.61 -7.15 -14.73
C ASN A 114 -14.74 -7.24 -13.71
N ILE A 115 -14.40 -7.43 -12.43
CA ILE A 115 -15.39 -7.48 -11.35
C ILE A 115 -15.99 -6.12 -11.08
N TYR A 116 -15.17 -5.07 -11.02
CA TYR A 116 -15.65 -3.70 -10.84
C TYR A 116 -16.64 -3.29 -11.93
N THR A 117 -16.33 -3.59 -13.19
CA THR A 117 -17.23 -3.25 -14.32
C THR A 117 -18.56 -3.97 -14.23
N LYS A 118 -18.58 -5.25 -13.82
CA LYS A 118 -19.80 -6.06 -13.70
C LYS A 118 -20.63 -5.76 -12.46
N THR A 119 -19.99 -5.47 -11.32
CA THR A 119 -20.67 -5.44 -10.02
C THR A 119 -20.72 -4.08 -9.37
N LYS A 120 -19.82 -3.17 -9.75
CA LYS A 120 -19.58 -1.87 -9.11
C LYS A 120 -19.17 -1.98 -7.63
N ARG A 121 -18.74 -3.17 -7.19
CA ARG A 121 -18.16 -3.36 -5.85
C ARG A 121 -16.91 -2.50 -5.70
N LYS A 122 -16.74 -1.89 -4.54
CA LYS A 122 -15.52 -1.11 -4.24
C LYS A 122 -14.28 -2.00 -4.33
N CYS A 123 -13.23 -1.46 -4.93
CA CYS A 123 -11.97 -2.15 -5.14
C CYS A 123 -10.87 -1.47 -4.34
N TYR A 124 -10.17 -2.25 -3.54
CA TYR A 124 -9.04 -1.81 -2.72
C TYR A 124 -7.75 -2.52 -3.13
N ALA A 125 -6.63 -1.84 -2.93
CA ALA A 125 -5.31 -2.42 -3.14
C ALA A 125 -4.43 -2.14 -1.91
N MET A 126 -3.69 -3.16 -1.44
CA MET A 126 -2.69 -3.05 -0.37
C MET A 126 -1.32 -3.49 -0.89
N GLY A 127 -0.27 -2.78 -0.50
CA GLY A 127 1.09 -3.03 -0.96
C GLY A 127 1.41 -2.43 -2.34
N PHE A 128 0.52 -1.60 -2.88
CA PHE A 128 0.71 -0.86 -4.12
C PHE A 128 0.90 0.63 -3.85
N LYS A 129 1.52 1.34 -4.80
CA LYS A 129 1.57 2.80 -4.76
C LYS A 129 0.30 3.38 -5.37
N ARG A 130 -0.14 4.50 -4.80
CA ARG A 130 -1.37 5.16 -5.24
C ARG A 130 -1.31 5.65 -6.68
N ASP A 131 -0.15 6.09 -7.15
CA ASP A 131 0.10 6.55 -8.51
C ASP A 131 0.14 5.43 -9.55
N GLU A 132 0.33 4.19 -9.12
CA GLU A 132 0.32 3.00 -9.97
C GLU A 132 -1.09 2.41 -10.19
N MET A 133 -2.10 2.88 -9.42
CA MET A 133 -3.46 2.36 -9.47
C MET A 133 -4.45 3.31 -10.14
N PRO A 134 -5.42 2.81 -10.92
CA PRO A 134 -6.48 3.62 -11.50
C PRO A 134 -7.38 4.23 -10.41
N SER A 135 -8.13 5.30 -10.76
CA SER A 135 -8.95 6.04 -9.80
C SER A 135 -10.07 5.22 -9.15
N TRP A 136 -10.54 4.18 -9.81
CA TRP A 136 -11.57 3.28 -9.30
C TRP A 136 -11.03 2.22 -8.32
N VAL A 137 -9.70 2.19 -8.05
CA VAL A 137 -9.07 1.39 -7.00
C VAL A 137 -8.55 2.32 -5.92
N GLU A 138 -8.97 2.08 -4.69
CA GLU A 138 -8.48 2.79 -3.51
C GLU A 138 -7.31 2.05 -2.89
N VAL A 139 -6.18 2.75 -2.73
CA VAL A 139 -5.00 2.18 -2.09
C VAL A 139 -5.07 2.49 -0.60
N VAL A 140 -5.02 1.44 0.21
CA VAL A 140 -5.16 1.50 1.66
C VAL A 140 -3.96 0.84 2.35
N GLU A 141 -3.64 1.32 3.55
CA GLU A 141 -2.57 0.77 4.37
C GLU A 141 -3.10 -0.06 5.55
N LYS A 142 -4.36 0.16 5.93
CA LYS A 142 -4.98 -0.48 7.09
C LYS A 142 -6.24 -1.24 6.70
N VAL A 143 -6.47 -2.33 7.41
CA VAL A 143 -7.63 -3.21 7.21
C VAL A 143 -8.96 -2.51 7.55
N ASP A 144 -8.92 -1.56 8.49
CA ASP A 144 -10.11 -0.83 8.94
C ASP A 144 -10.66 0.13 7.87
N GLU A 145 -9.82 0.55 6.91
CA GLU A 145 -10.20 1.41 5.79
C GLU A 145 -11.03 0.67 4.73
N ILE A 146 -11.04 -0.67 4.76
CA ILE A 146 -11.76 -1.50 3.80
C ILE A 146 -13.24 -1.59 4.19
N GLU A 147 -14.12 -1.16 3.32
CA GLU A 147 -15.57 -1.25 3.52
C GLU A 147 -16.09 -2.68 3.29
N ASN A 148 -17.35 -2.91 3.69
CA ASN A 148 -18.03 -4.18 3.45
C ASN A 148 -18.29 -4.40 1.95
N ASP A 149 -18.48 -5.67 1.55
CA ASP A 149 -18.78 -6.07 0.17
C ASP A 149 -17.71 -5.65 -0.85
N ALA A 150 -16.46 -5.50 -0.40
CA ALA A 150 -15.36 -5.02 -1.23
C ALA A 150 -14.56 -6.17 -1.87
N PHE A 151 -13.78 -5.78 -2.88
CA PHE A 151 -12.76 -6.60 -3.51
C PHE A 151 -11.37 -6.07 -3.17
N VAL A 152 -10.47 -6.91 -2.69
CA VAL A 152 -9.17 -6.49 -2.17
C VAL A 152 -8.05 -7.23 -2.88
N LEU A 153 -7.14 -6.52 -3.50
CA LEU A 153 -5.91 -7.04 -4.09
C LEU A 153 -4.73 -6.72 -3.18
N ILE A 154 -3.95 -7.72 -2.83
CA ILE A 154 -2.87 -7.60 -1.87
C ILE A 154 -1.56 -8.05 -2.51
N ASP A 155 -0.59 -7.14 -2.61
CA ASP A 155 0.79 -7.48 -2.96
C ASP A 155 1.61 -7.66 -1.68
N GLU A 156 1.92 -8.91 -1.36
CA GLU A 156 2.72 -9.26 -0.18
C GLU A 156 4.09 -8.57 -0.21
N GLY A 157 4.74 -8.54 -1.36
CA GLY A 157 6.02 -7.87 -1.53
C GLY A 157 5.94 -6.39 -1.19
N GLY A 158 4.89 -5.70 -1.61
CA GLY A 158 4.68 -4.29 -1.31
C GLY A 158 4.42 -4.02 0.17
N ILE A 159 3.67 -4.89 0.85
CA ILE A 159 3.43 -4.78 2.31
C ILE A 159 4.74 -4.98 3.08
N LEU A 160 5.55 -5.96 2.70
CA LEU A 160 6.85 -6.22 3.32
C LEU A 160 7.81 -5.02 3.15
N PHE A 161 7.78 -4.36 2.00
CA PHE A 161 8.62 -3.17 1.74
C PHE A 161 8.16 -1.91 2.49
N SER A 162 6.87 -1.74 2.68
CA SER A 162 6.31 -0.55 3.32
C SER A 162 6.42 -0.55 4.84
N SER A 163 6.55 -1.71 5.47
CA SER A 163 6.64 -1.82 6.93
C SER A 163 8.08 -1.92 7.42
N ARG A 164 8.53 -0.96 8.25
CA ARG A 164 9.87 -0.98 8.89
C ARG A 164 10.09 -2.15 9.87
N ARG A 165 9.03 -2.90 10.22
CA ARG A 165 9.05 -4.15 11.01
C ARG A 165 8.36 -5.25 10.19
N ALA A 166 8.93 -5.53 9.04
CA ALA A 166 8.29 -6.15 7.89
C ALA A 166 7.48 -7.44 8.14
N MET A 167 8.06 -8.47 8.75
CA MET A 167 7.38 -9.79 8.79
C MET A 167 6.23 -9.88 9.81
N THR A 168 6.40 -9.34 11.01
CA THR A 168 5.39 -9.47 12.08
C THR A 168 4.14 -8.67 11.76
N ASN A 169 4.30 -7.45 11.21
CA ASN A 169 3.16 -6.60 10.85
C ASN A 169 2.44 -7.11 9.61
N ALA A 170 3.15 -7.60 8.60
CA ALA A 170 2.54 -8.17 7.41
C ALA A 170 1.68 -9.39 7.76
N ASN A 171 2.23 -10.36 8.51
CA ASN A 171 1.48 -11.54 8.94
C ASN A 171 0.25 -11.18 9.80
N LYS A 172 0.35 -10.15 10.64
CA LYS A 172 -0.80 -9.66 11.40
C LYS A 172 -1.87 -9.08 10.49
N ILE A 173 -1.52 -8.19 9.57
CA ILE A 173 -2.45 -7.60 8.58
C ILE A 173 -3.14 -8.71 7.78
N LEU A 174 -2.38 -9.69 7.29
CA LEU A 174 -2.92 -10.81 6.52
C LEU A 174 -3.85 -11.68 7.36
N GLY A 175 -3.50 -11.95 8.62
CA GLY A 175 -4.36 -12.68 9.57
C GLY A 175 -5.66 -11.95 9.88
N ASP A 176 -5.59 -10.65 10.16
CA ASP A 176 -6.75 -9.79 10.43
C ASP A 176 -7.70 -9.75 9.21
N LEU A 177 -7.15 -9.64 7.99
CA LEU A 177 -7.94 -9.68 6.75
C LEU A 177 -8.71 -10.98 6.57
N ILE A 178 -8.09 -12.12 6.86
CA ILE A 178 -8.77 -13.42 6.77
C ILE A 178 -9.91 -13.51 7.77
N LEU A 179 -9.69 -13.07 9.01
CA LEU A 179 -10.71 -13.08 10.05
C LEU A 179 -11.92 -12.24 9.68
N ILE A 180 -11.71 -11.04 9.16
CA ILE A 180 -12.80 -10.12 8.81
C ILE A 180 -13.43 -10.41 7.45
N SER A 181 -12.75 -11.15 6.57
CA SER A 181 -13.17 -11.36 5.19
C SER A 181 -14.61 -11.89 5.08
N ARG A 182 -14.96 -12.85 5.92
CA ARG A 182 -16.31 -13.43 5.96
C ARG A 182 -17.35 -12.46 6.54
N HIS A 183 -16.99 -11.74 7.62
CA HIS A 183 -17.89 -10.80 8.28
C HIS A 183 -18.19 -9.58 7.41
N LYS A 184 -17.20 -9.08 6.70
CA LYS A 184 -17.34 -7.94 5.78
C LYS A 184 -17.70 -8.36 4.35
N ASN A 185 -17.90 -9.64 4.06
CA ASN A 185 -18.11 -10.18 2.70
C ASN A 185 -17.04 -9.74 1.69
N LEU A 186 -15.76 -9.84 2.08
CA LEU A 186 -14.64 -9.44 1.24
C LEU A 186 -14.22 -10.57 0.32
N THR A 187 -13.94 -10.26 -0.93
CA THR A 187 -13.16 -11.14 -1.81
C THR A 187 -11.72 -10.64 -1.83
N ILE A 188 -10.80 -11.48 -1.38
CA ILE A 188 -9.39 -11.11 -1.20
C ILE A 188 -8.52 -11.93 -2.15
N ILE A 189 -7.64 -11.26 -2.89
CA ILE A 189 -6.66 -11.90 -3.75
C ILE A 189 -5.25 -11.54 -3.30
N PHE A 190 -4.50 -12.55 -2.92
CA PHE A 190 -3.09 -12.42 -2.54
C PHE A 190 -2.20 -12.65 -3.75
N ILE A 191 -1.26 -11.74 -3.98
CA ILE A 191 -0.19 -11.88 -4.96
C ILE A 191 1.10 -12.19 -4.19
N SER A 192 1.75 -13.30 -4.52
CA SER A 192 3.05 -13.65 -3.95
C SER A 192 3.99 -14.24 -5.00
N GLN A 193 5.28 -14.10 -4.75
CA GLN A 193 6.30 -14.73 -5.59
C GLN A 193 6.54 -16.18 -5.18
N ASN A 194 6.32 -16.50 -3.89
CA ASN A 194 6.57 -17.85 -3.37
C ASN A 194 5.53 -18.18 -2.31
N SER A 195 4.98 -19.40 -2.34
CA SER A 195 4.01 -19.85 -1.34
C SER A 195 4.60 -19.93 0.08
N SER A 196 5.91 -20.05 0.22
CA SER A 196 6.57 -20.06 1.53
C SER A 196 6.46 -18.75 2.27
N ASN A 197 6.30 -17.65 1.56
CA ASN A 197 6.11 -16.31 2.13
C ASN A 197 4.72 -16.10 2.69
N LEU A 198 3.72 -16.83 2.18
CA LEU A 198 2.34 -16.73 2.67
C LEU A 198 2.15 -17.55 3.95
N ASP A 199 1.35 -17.03 4.87
CA ASP A 199 0.91 -17.82 6.02
C ASP A 199 0.17 -19.09 5.56
N VAL A 200 0.42 -20.21 6.22
CA VAL A 200 -0.20 -21.48 5.89
C VAL A 200 -1.73 -21.43 6.00
N ASN A 201 -2.26 -20.58 6.87
CA ASN A 201 -3.70 -20.42 7.03
C ASN A 201 -4.34 -19.74 5.81
N ILE A 202 -3.63 -18.86 5.10
CA ILE A 202 -4.08 -18.28 3.82
C ILE A 202 -4.23 -19.38 2.80
N ILE A 203 -3.19 -20.23 2.66
CA ILE A 203 -3.17 -21.33 1.69
C ILE A 203 -4.29 -22.33 1.97
N ARG A 204 -4.51 -22.66 3.24
CA ARG A 204 -5.58 -23.61 3.67
C ARG A 204 -6.99 -23.08 3.42
N GLN A 205 -7.19 -21.77 3.45
CA GLN A 205 -8.48 -21.14 3.27
C GLN A 205 -8.71 -20.62 1.84
N ALA A 206 -7.71 -20.76 0.96
CA ALA A 206 -7.84 -20.34 -0.42
C ALA A 206 -8.90 -21.13 -1.17
N ASP A 207 -9.84 -20.43 -1.78
CA ASP A 207 -10.89 -20.99 -2.63
C ASP A 207 -10.39 -21.29 -4.06
N PHE A 208 -9.35 -20.58 -4.50
CA PHE A 208 -8.74 -20.78 -5.82
C PHE A 208 -7.28 -20.35 -5.85
N LEU A 209 -6.57 -20.90 -6.80
CA LEU A 209 -5.16 -20.61 -7.06
C LEU A 209 -4.96 -20.31 -8.55
N VAL A 210 -4.27 -19.21 -8.83
CA VAL A 210 -3.76 -18.87 -10.16
C VAL A 210 -2.26 -19.07 -10.15
N LEU A 211 -1.77 -19.93 -11.03
CA LEU A 211 -0.34 -20.14 -11.24
C LEU A 211 0.12 -19.37 -12.49
N LYS A 212 1.17 -18.60 -12.33
CA LYS A 212 1.93 -17.99 -13.43
C LYS A 212 3.28 -18.71 -13.55
N PRO A 213 3.99 -18.61 -14.66
CA PRO A 213 5.28 -19.29 -14.82
C PRO A 213 6.20 -19.05 -13.62
N SER A 214 6.84 -20.12 -13.15
CA SER A 214 7.85 -20.06 -12.09
C SER A 214 9.23 -19.79 -12.70
N SER A 215 10.16 -19.23 -11.89
CA SER A 215 11.57 -19.20 -12.27
C SER A 215 12.24 -20.56 -12.01
N LEU A 216 13.43 -20.76 -12.60
CA LEU A 216 14.19 -22.02 -12.53
C LEU A 216 14.30 -22.59 -11.11
N LEU A 217 14.65 -21.74 -10.13
CA LEU A 217 14.88 -22.19 -8.75
C LEU A 217 13.64 -22.00 -7.86
N GLN A 218 12.69 -21.15 -8.24
CA GLN A 218 11.53 -20.84 -7.40
C GLN A 218 10.76 -22.09 -7.03
N LYS A 219 10.54 -22.99 -7.97
CA LYS A 219 9.82 -24.24 -7.78
C LYS A 219 10.41 -25.11 -6.66
N ASP A 220 11.74 -25.09 -6.47
CA ASP A 220 12.40 -25.88 -5.44
C ASP A 220 12.19 -25.32 -4.04
N PHE A 221 11.89 -24.01 -3.92
CA PHE A 221 11.60 -23.34 -2.66
C PHE A 221 10.11 -23.24 -2.34
N GLU A 222 9.24 -23.75 -3.23
CA GLU A 222 7.80 -23.79 -3.00
C GLU A 222 7.42 -24.86 -1.96
N ARG A 223 6.29 -24.66 -1.30
CA ARG A 223 5.69 -25.72 -0.46
C ARG A 223 5.36 -26.92 -1.33
N LYS A 224 5.55 -28.14 -0.80
CA LYS A 224 5.37 -29.39 -1.54
C LYS A 224 4.09 -29.44 -2.39
N ILE A 225 2.95 -29.06 -1.81
CA ILE A 225 1.67 -29.08 -2.52
C ILE A 225 1.65 -28.15 -3.73
N ILE A 226 2.31 -26.98 -3.65
CA ILE A 226 2.41 -26.02 -4.76
C ILE A 226 3.42 -26.50 -5.78
N LYS A 227 4.53 -27.09 -5.33
CA LYS A 227 5.52 -27.72 -6.22
C LYS A 227 4.88 -28.82 -7.06
N ASP A 228 4.10 -29.71 -6.45
CA ASP A 228 3.37 -30.78 -7.15
C ASP A 228 2.39 -30.22 -8.20
N LEU A 229 1.77 -29.06 -7.94
CA LEU A 229 0.91 -28.38 -8.90
C LEU A 229 1.71 -27.80 -10.08
N TYR A 230 2.84 -27.15 -9.81
CA TYR A 230 3.74 -26.67 -10.87
C TYR A 230 4.26 -27.82 -11.75
N ASP A 231 4.57 -28.98 -11.15
CA ASP A 231 5.01 -30.17 -11.91
C ASP A 231 3.93 -30.69 -12.86
N LYS A 232 2.67 -30.69 -12.41
CA LYS A 232 1.54 -31.11 -13.23
C LYS A 232 1.23 -30.15 -14.37
N THR A 233 1.44 -28.84 -14.17
CA THR A 233 1.08 -27.79 -15.13
C THR A 233 2.28 -27.28 -15.91
N ALA A 234 3.48 -27.85 -15.73
CA ALA A 234 4.71 -27.38 -16.38
C ALA A 234 4.58 -27.27 -17.92
N LYS A 235 3.92 -28.23 -18.54
CA LYS A 235 3.68 -28.25 -19.99
C LYS A 235 2.70 -27.19 -20.49
N ASP A 236 1.90 -26.60 -19.61
CA ASP A 236 0.93 -25.57 -19.98
C ASP A 236 1.56 -24.16 -20.00
N PHE A 237 2.84 -24.05 -19.63
CA PHE A 237 3.61 -22.80 -19.63
C PHE A 237 4.64 -22.72 -20.77
N GLU A 238 4.83 -23.80 -21.53
CA GLU A 238 5.65 -23.87 -22.74
C GLU A 238 4.86 -23.46 -23.99
#